data_0566304c5a94a2842b8979e535abe9e2
#
_entry.id   0566304c5a94a2842b8979e535abe9e2
#
_cell.length_a   1.000
_cell.length_b   1.000
_cell.length_c   1.000
_cell.angle_alpha   90.00
_cell.angle_beta   90.00
_cell.angle_gamma   90.00
#
_symmetry.space_group_name_H-M   'P 1'
#
loop_
_entity.id
_entity.type
_entity.pdbx_description
1 polymer ?
#
loop_
_entity_poly.entity_id
_entity_poly.type
_entity_poly.pdbx_seq_one_letter_code
_entity_poly.pdbx_strand_id
1 'polypeptide(L)'
;MFKYRRVLAFLLDILFVSLITFLLVNNPKINPNYNIQEEYNKMLVEKMNNISIEYQGNPDKMIDSMYNQVGQELYDGTKYSVYSYLIFLVVNTLYFALFAYCNNGKTLGCAVFKLQIKKKNNKSAGIINLGMRSLFMGSCLITNSPILSIFMIVLPRLLTAKQAFMPLCYGSTLTLILEGVFLCYFFFNKKGMTLQDYLSNTKVLDLKK
;
A
#
# COMPACT_ATOMS: atom_id res chain seq x y z
N MET A 1 -16.41 -20.98 -3.59
CA MET A 1 -15.41 -21.04 -4.68
C MET A 1 -15.08 -19.68 -5.31
N PHE A 2 -16.04 -18.81 -5.61
CA PHE A 2 -15.81 -17.48 -6.20
C PHE A 2 -14.91 -16.56 -5.34
N LYS A 3 -15.13 -16.47 -4.02
CA LYS A 3 -14.33 -15.63 -3.12
C LYS A 3 -12.85 -16.00 -3.11
N TYR A 4 -12.53 -17.32 -3.03
CA TYR A 4 -11.13 -17.79 -3.05
C TYR A 4 -10.42 -17.42 -4.34
N ARG A 5 -11.08 -17.57 -5.49
CA ARG A 5 -10.51 -17.18 -6.79
C ARG A 5 -10.22 -15.68 -6.85
N ARG A 6 -11.05 -14.84 -6.22
CA ARG A 6 -10.79 -13.39 -6.10
C ARG A 6 -9.56 -13.10 -5.26
N VAL A 7 -9.40 -13.81 -4.13
CA VAL A 7 -8.22 -13.66 -3.27
C VAL A 7 -6.96 -14.09 -4.03
N LEU A 8 -6.98 -15.24 -4.68
CA LEU A 8 -5.83 -15.72 -5.46
C LEU A 8 -5.48 -14.79 -6.64
N ALA A 9 -6.50 -14.26 -7.34
CA ALA A 9 -6.27 -13.27 -8.38
C ALA A 9 -5.59 -12.00 -7.83
N PHE A 10 -6.06 -11.51 -6.70
CA PHE A 10 -5.50 -10.35 -6.03
C PHE A 10 -4.07 -10.59 -5.55
N LEU A 11 -3.77 -11.75 -4.95
CA LEU A 11 -2.41 -12.11 -4.53
C LEU A 11 -1.44 -12.15 -5.72
N LEU A 12 -1.87 -12.73 -6.84
CA LEU A 12 -1.06 -12.77 -8.06
C LEU A 12 -0.79 -11.36 -8.61
N ASP A 13 -1.81 -10.49 -8.61
CA ASP A 13 -1.68 -9.10 -9.04
C ASP A 13 -0.72 -8.32 -8.14
N ILE A 14 -0.81 -8.49 -6.81
CA ILE A 14 0.10 -7.85 -5.85
C ILE A 14 1.53 -8.33 -6.04
N LEU A 15 1.75 -9.62 -6.18
CA LEU A 15 3.09 -10.17 -6.42
C LEU A 15 3.71 -9.55 -7.69
N PHE A 16 2.94 -9.40 -8.74
CA PHE A 16 3.39 -8.77 -9.98
C PHE A 16 3.74 -7.29 -9.81
N VAL A 17 2.85 -6.51 -9.17
CA VAL A 17 3.08 -5.09 -8.88
C VAL A 17 4.27 -4.90 -7.95
N SER A 18 4.38 -5.73 -6.91
CA SER A 18 5.50 -5.68 -5.95
C SER A 18 6.83 -5.98 -6.62
N LEU A 19 6.89 -6.97 -7.51
CA LEU A 19 8.10 -7.30 -8.25
C LEU A 19 8.57 -6.15 -9.13
N ILE A 20 7.65 -5.55 -9.90
CA ILE A 20 7.98 -4.40 -10.75
C ILE A 20 8.44 -3.23 -9.89
N THR A 21 7.70 -2.91 -8.83
CA THR A 21 8.05 -1.81 -7.91
C THR A 21 9.44 -2.04 -7.30
N PHE A 22 9.72 -3.25 -6.82
CA PHE A 22 11.02 -3.61 -6.25
C PHE A 22 12.17 -3.37 -7.25
N LEU A 23 12.01 -3.81 -8.50
CA LEU A 23 13.02 -3.60 -9.54
C LEU A 23 13.26 -2.12 -9.85
N LEU A 24 12.19 -1.31 -9.85
CA LEU A 24 12.29 0.12 -10.15
C LEU A 24 12.85 0.92 -8.96
N VAL A 25 12.42 0.61 -7.74
CA VAL A 25 12.90 1.29 -6.51
C VAL A 25 14.37 1.03 -6.26
N ASN A 26 14.85 -0.19 -6.52
CA ASN A 26 16.25 -0.57 -6.34
C ASN A 26 17.15 -0.18 -7.52
N ASN A 27 16.64 0.58 -8.49
CA ASN A 27 17.42 1.07 -9.60
C ASN A 27 17.84 2.53 -9.36
N PRO A 28 19.15 2.83 -9.10
CA PRO A 28 19.61 4.19 -8.81
C PRO A 28 19.34 5.21 -9.93
N LYS A 29 19.19 4.75 -11.19
CA LYS A 29 18.83 5.63 -12.31
C LYS A 29 17.38 6.11 -12.26
N ILE A 30 16.50 5.37 -11.59
CA ILE A 30 15.06 5.67 -11.48
C ILE A 30 14.75 6.26 -10.10
N ASN A 31 15.39 5.74 -9.06
CA ASN A 31 15.30 6.24 -7.69
C ASN A 31 16.61 6.97 -7.31
N PRO A 32 16.70 8.29 -7.52
CA PRO A 32 17.94 9.04 -7.24
C PRO A 32 18.32 9.04 -5.76
N ASN A 33 17.37 8.79 -4.86
CA ASN A 33 17.61 8.74 -3.41
C ASN A 33 17.93 7.32 -2.89
N TYR A 34 18.10 6.33 -3.77
CA TYR A 34 18.28 4.93 -3.36
C TYR A 34 19.38 4.74 -2.33
N ASN A 35 20.59 5.24 -2.61
CA ASN A 35 21.75 5.07 -1.73
C ASN A 35 21.54 5.77 -0.38
N ILE A 36 21.03 6.99 -0.40
CA ILE A 36 20.74 7.77 0.81
C ILE A 36 19.66 7.08 1.64
N GLN A 37 18.62 6.60 1.00
CA GLN A 37 17.52 5.87 1.65
C GLN A 37 18.01 4.57 2.31
N GLU A 38 18.90 3.82 1.63
CA GLU A 38 19.45 2.59 2.17
C GLU A 38 20.33 2.86 3.41
N GLU A 39 21.17 3.88 3.37
CA GLU A 39 22.01 4.31 4.49
C GLU A 39 21.15 4.73 5.70
N TYR A 40 20.15 5.59 5.48
CA TYR A 40 19.22 6.00 6.53
C TYR A 40 18.45 4.83 7.14
N ASN A 41 17.97 3.89 6.33
CA ASN A 41 17.27 2.72 6.83
C ASN A 41 18.18 1.84 7.73
N LYS A 42 19.44 1.64 7.35
CA LYS A 42 20.40 0.91 8.17
C LYS A 42 20.64 1.61 9.50
N MET A 43 20.89 2.91 9.47
CA MET A 43 21.08 3.73 10.67
C MET A 43 19.85 3.72 11.59
N LEU A 44 18.64 3.83 11.04
CA LEU A 44 17.41 3.77 11.82
C LEU A 44 17.23 2.43 12.52
N VAL A 45 17.43 1.32 11.79
CA VAL A 45 17.32 -0.03 12.36
C VAL A 45 18.32 -0.23 13.49
N GLU A 46 19.56 0.20 13.32
CA GLU A 46 20.60 0.09 14.34
C GLU A 46 20.25 0.89 15.60
N LYS A 47 19.83 2.16 15.44
CA LYS A 47 19.42 3.00 16.58
C LYS A 47 18.20 2.41 17.30
N MET A 48 17.19 1.98 16.56
CA MET A 48 15.99 1.37 17.17
C MET A 48 16.31 0.10 17.95
N ASN A 49 17.21 -0.74 17.43
CA ASN A 49 17.66 -1.95 18.12
C ASN A 49 18.41 -1.60 19.42
N ASN A 50 19.31 -0.62 19.39
CA ASN A 50 20.06 -0.19 20.56
C ASN A 50 19.12 0.35 21.65
N ILE A 51 18.15 1.20 21.30
CA ILE A 51 17.14 1.71 22.24
C ILE A 51 16.27 0.56 22.80
N SER A 52 15.89 -0.39 21.97
CA SER A 52 15.10 -1.56 22.41
C SER A 52 15.84 -2.42 23.42
N ILE A 53 17.16 -2.59 23.26
CA ILE A 53 18.01 -3.34 24.20
C ILE A 53 18.19 -2.54 25.51
N GLU A 54 18.50 -1.24 25.39
CA GLU A 54 18.78 -0.37 26.55
C GLU A 54 17.59 -0.21 27.49
N TYR A 55 16.38 -0.09 26.92
CA TYR A 55 15.15 0.13 27.70
C TYR A 55 14.25 -1.12 27.77
N GLN A 56 14.84 -2.31 27.64
CA GLN A 56 14.10 -3.57 27.74
C GLN A 56 13.33 -3.67 29.07
N GLY A 57 12.02 -3.78 29.00
CA GLY A 57 11.13 -3.85 30.19
C GLY A 57 10.59 -2.51 30.68
N ASN A 58 10.93 -1.39 30.05
CA ASN A 58 10.35 -0.06 30.35
C ASN A 58 9.80 0.61 29.09
N PRO A 59 8.55 0.30 28.67
CA PRO A 59 7.98 0.78 27.42
C PRO A 59 7.86 2.31 27.35
N ASP A 60 7.57 2.99 28.45
CA ASP A 60 7.41 4.44 28.47
C ASP A 60 8.73 5.15 28.15
N LYS A 61 9.83 4.75 28.82
CA LYS A 61 11.16 5.28 28.55
C LYS A 61 11.64 4.93 27.15
N MET A 62 11.28 3.76 26.63
CA MET A 62 11.61 3.35 25.27
C MET A 62 10.95 4.27 24.25
N ILE A 63 9.65 4.60 24.43
CA ILE A 63 8.91 5.51 23.53
C ILE A 63 9.51 6.92 23.59
N ASP A 64 9.78 7.45 24.78
CA ASP A 64 10.39 8.77 24.95
C ASP A 64 11.79 8.83 24.31
N SER A 65 12.59 7.79 24.47
CA SER A 65 13.90 7.69 23.87
C SER A 65 13.85 7.59 22.35
N MET A 66 12.93 6.79 21.81
CA MET A 66 12.69 6.73 20.36
C MET A 66 12.26 8.08 19.81
N TYR A 67 11.34 8.77 20.48
CA TYR A 67 10.92 10.10 20.06
C TYR A 67 12.07 11.11 20.00
N ASN A 68 12.91 11.13 21.05
CA ASN A 68 13.98 12.12 21.17
C ASN A 68 15.21 11.80 20.33
N GLN A 69 15.55 10.52 20.14
CA GLN A 69 16.77 10.08 19.48
C GLN A 69 16.57 9.65 18.01
N VAL A 70 15.37 9.24 17.63
CA VAL A 70 15.09 8.68 16.29
C VAL A 70 14.06 9.50 15.51
N GLY A 71 13.32 10.37 16.20
CA GLY A 71 12.23 11.12 15.58
C GLY A 71 12.63 11.98 14.38
N GLN A 72 13.79 12.62 14.46
CA GLN A 72 14.32 13.44 13.36
C GLN A 72 14.75 12.56 12.18
N GLU A 73 15.50 11.49 12.46
CA GLU A 73 15.95 10.55 11.43
C GLU A 73 14.78 9.84 10.75
N LEU A 74 13.76 9.43 11.51
CA LEU A 74 12.55 8.84 10.93
C LEU A 74 11.88 9.81 9.96
N TYR A 75 11.78 11.08 10.35
CA TYR A 75 11.20 12.12 9.51
C TYR A 75 12.02 12.37 8.24
N ASP A 76 13.34 12.47 8.36
CA ASP A 76 14.23 12.69 7.21
C ASP A 76 14.26 11.44 6.30
N GLY A 77 14.26 10.24 6.87
CA GLY A 77 14.10 8.98 6.12
C GLY A 77 12.84 8.94 5.26
N THR A 78 11.72 9.44 5.76
CA THR A 78 10.49 9.53 4.95
C THR A 78 10.60 10.50 3.77
N LYS A 79 11.37 11.59 3.91
CA LYS A 79 11.64 12.52 2.80
C LYS A 79 12.47 11.86 1.70
N TYR A 80 13.48 11.08 2.06
CA TYR A 80 14.29 10.34 1.08
C TYR A 80 13.52 9.20 0.42
N SER A 81 12.53 8.63 1.10
CA SER A 81 11.67 7.57 0.58
C SER A 81 10.58 8.06 -0.39
N VAL A 82 10.43 9.37 -0.62
CA VAL A 82 9.39 9.94 -1.49
C VAL A 82 9.38 9.33 -2.89
N TYR A 83 10.56 9.13 -3.49
CA TYR A 83 10.65 8.52 -4.83
C TYR A 83 10.14 7.08 -4.82
N SER A 84 10.43 6.30 -3.79
CA SER A 84 9.94 4.93 -3.64
C SER A 84 8.42 4.89 -3.56
N TYR A 85 7.81 5.80 -2.79
CA TYR A 85 6.36 5.92 -2.70
C TYR A 85 5.73 6.38 -4.02
N LEU A 86 6.36 7.32 -4.73
CA LEU A 86 5.89 7.79 -6.04
C LEU A 86 5.95 6.66 -7.08
N ILE A 87 7.06 5.92 -7.15
CA ILE A 87 7.22 4.78 -8.05
C ILE A 87 6.10 3.75 -7.79
N PHE A 88 5.89 3.38 -6.53
CA PHE A 88 4.82 2.46 -6.16
C PHE A 88 3.44 2.97 -6.59
N LEU A 89 3.12 4.24 -6.31
CA LEU A 89 1.85 4.86 -6.66
C LEU A 89 1.61 4.83 -8.19
N VAL A 90 2.63 5.18 -8.96
CA VAL A 90 2.58 5.16 -10.43
C VAL A 90 2.38 3.74 -10.96
N VAL A 91 3.19 2.78 -10.51
CA VAL A 91 3.09 1.36 -10.95
C VAL A 91 1.72 0.80 -10.59
N ASN A 92 1.25 1.03 -9.36
CA ASN A 92 -0.06 0.56 -8.91
C ASN A 92 -1.20 1.16 -9.76
N THR A 93 -1.16 2.46 -10.02
CA THR A 93 -2.20 3.14 -10.81
C THR A 93 -2.16 2.68 -12.27
N LEU A 94 -0.97 2.59 -12.87
CA LEU A 94 -0.83 2.10 -14.24
C LEU A 94 -1.35 0.67 -14.39
N TYR A 95 -1.07 -0.19 -13.40
CA TYR A 95 -1.50 -1.58 -13.48
C TYR A 95 -3.00 -1.77 -13.18
N PHE A 96 -3.48 -1.30 -12.04
CA PHE A 96 -4.87 -1.54 -11.62
C PHE A 96 -5.91 -0.63 -12.29
N ALA A 97 -5.50 0.54 -12.80
CA ALA A 97 -6.42 1.42 -13.50
C ALA A 97 -6.23 1.34 -15.02
N LEU A 98 -5.06 1.73 -15.55
CA LEU A 98 -4.86 1.86 -16.99
C LEU A 98 -4.81 0.49 -17.69
N PHE A 99 -3.95 -0.44 -17.22
CA PHE A 99 -3.86 -1.78 -17.82
C PHE A 99 -5.18 -2.53 -17.72
N ALA A 100 -5.85 -2.50 -16.56
CA ALA A 100 -7.17 -3.11 -16.41
C ALA A 100 -8.23 -2.45 -17.31
N TYR A 101 -8.17 -1.14 -17.52
CA TYR A 101 -9.06 -0.44 -18.45
C TYR A 101 -8.85 -0.90 -19.89
N CYS A 102 -7.60 -0.94 -20.37
CA CYS A 102 -7.25 -1.42 -21.71
C CYS A 102 -7.65 -2.88 -21.95
N ASN A 103 -7.65 -3.70 -20.89
CA ASN A 103 -8.03 -5.12 -20.95
C ASN A 103 -9.50 -5.36 -20.54
N ASN A 104 -10.41 -4.40 -20.77
CA ASN A 104 -11.83 -4.55 -20.51
C ASN A 104 -12.16 -4.92 -19.05
N GLY A 105 -11.45 -4.37 -18.09
CA GLY A 105 -11.62 -4.62 -16.66
C GLY A 105 -10.97 -5.92 -16.18
N LYS A 106 -9.91 -6.39 -16.84
CA LYS A 106 -9.16 -7.58 -16.42
C LYS A 106 -7.71 -7.19 -16.08
N THR A 107 -7.27 -7.50 -14.88
CA THR A 107 -5.86 -7.60 -14.50
C THR A 107 -5.30 -8.96 -14.89
N LEU A 108 -4.00 -9.20 -14.75
CA LEU A 108 -3.40 -10.52 -15.01
C LEU A 108 -4.03 -11.60 -14.10
N GLY A 109 -4.15 -11.32 -12.81
CA GLY A 109 -4.80 -12.22 -11.87
C GLY A 109 -6.26 -12.47 -12.24
N CYS A 110 -7.01 -11.42 -12.62
CA CYS A 110 -8.37 -11.58 -13.09
C CYS A 110 -8.46 -12.43 -14.36
N ALA A 111 -7.52 -12.30 -15.30
CA ALA A 111 -7.48 -13.08 -16.51
C ALA A 111 -7.23 -14.56 -16.22
N VAL A 112 -6.21 -14.88 -15.40
CA VAL A 112 -5.88 -16.26 -14.99
C VAL A 112 -7.05 -16.94 -14.29
N PHE A 113 -7.71 -16.24 -13.37
CA PHE A 113 -8.82 -16.81 -12.61
C PHE A 113 -10.20 -16.62 -13.26
N LYS A 114 -10.25 -16.19 -14.55
CA LYS A 114 -11.49 -15.96 -15.32
C LYS A 114 -12.47 -15.03 -14.60
N LEU A 115 -11.96 -13.91 -14.11
CA LEU A 115 -12.70 -12.86 -13.46
C LEU A 115 -12.71 -11.59 -14.33
N GLN A 116 -13.68 -10.71 -14.11
CA GLN A 116 -13.76 -9.43 -14.80
C GLN A 116 -14.35 -8.36 -13.88
N ILE A 117 -13.75 -7.16 -13.88
CA ILE A 117 -14.25 -6.01 -13.15
C ILE A 117 -15.21 -5.24 -14.07
N LYS A 118 -16.45 -5.03 -13.63
CA LYS A 118 -17.46 -4.23 -14.32
C LYS A 118 -18.08 -3.22 -13.36
N LYS A 119 -18.81 -2.25 -13.89
CA LYS A 119 -19.72 -1.40 -13.10
C LYS A 119 -20.85 -2.25 -12.50
N LYS A 120 -21.46 -1.78 -11.40
CA LYS A 120 -22.63 -2.46 -10.80
C LYS A 120 -23.76 -2.73 -11.77
N ASN A 121 -23.95 -1.86 -12.78
CA ASN A 121 -24.95 -1.99 -13.85
C ASN A 121 -24.52 -2.88 -15.03
N ASN A 122 -23.50 -3.71 -14.88
CA ASN A 122 -22.93 -4.61 -15.89
C ASN A 122 -22.22 -3.94 -17.08
N LYS A 123 -22.16 -2.61 -17.16
CA LYS A 123 -21.38 -1.90 -18.19
C LYS A 123 -19.88 -2.03 -17.92
N SER A 124 -19.06 -1.77 -18.92
CA SER A 124 -17.60 -1.73 -18.74
C SER A 124 -17.22 -0.72 -17.65
N ALA A 125 -16.23 -1.07 -16.83
CA ALA A 125 -15.71 -0.16 -15.83
C ALA A 125 -14.86 0.93 -16.53
N GLY A 126 -15.19 2.20 -16.27
CA GLY A 126 -14.42 3.33 -16.79
C GLY A 126 -13.11 3.51 -16.00
N ILE A 127 -12.18 4.26 -16.59
CA ILE A 127 -10.86 4.52 -15.97
C ILE A 127 -10.98 5.18 -14.59
N ILE A 128 -11.94 6.07 -14.38
CA ILE A 128 -12.19 6.72 -13.09
C ILE A 128 -12.62 5.68 -12.03
N ASN A 129 -13.51 4.74 -12.40
CA ASN A 129 -13.94 3.70 -11.48
C ASN A 129 -12.78 2.76 -11.09
N LEU A 130 -11.93 2.40 -12.06
CA LEU A 130 -10.75 1.57 -11.83
C LEU A 130 -9.66 2.32 -11.05
N GLY A 131 -9.47 3.62 -11.32
CA GLY A 131 -8.57 4.49 -10.57
C GLY A 131 -9.00 4.63 -9.11
N MET A 132 -10.27 4.93 -8.85
CA MET A 132 -10.80 4.94 -7.49
C MET A 132 -10.62 3.59 -6.79
N ARG A 133 -10.85 2.50 -7.51
CA ARG A 133 -10.61 1.16 -6.98
C ARG A 133 -9.14 0.94 -6.62
N SER A 134 -8.20 1.35 -7.47
CA SER A 134 -6.75 1.17 -7.25
C SER A 134 -6.25 1.90 -6.01
N LEU A 135 -6.80 3.07 -5.68
CA LEU A 135 -6.44 3.83 -4.47
C LEU A 135 -6.76 3.07 -3.17
N PHE A 136 -7.84 2.28 -3.18
CA PHE A 136 -8.28 1.49 -2.04
C PHE A 136 -7.82 0.02 -2.11
N MET A 137 -7.02 -0.35 -3.10
CA MET A 137 -6.41 -1.68 -3.14
C MET A 137 -5.17 -1.67 -2.26
N GLY A 138 -5.38 -1.94 -0.97
CA GLY A 138 -4.30 -2.18 -0.03
C GLY A 138 -3.63 -3.51 -0.29
N SER A 139 -2.33 -3.57 -0.07
CA SER A 139 -1.61 -4.83 -0.03
C SER A 139 -1.60 -5.32 1.41
N CYS A 140 -2.49 -6.21 1.74
CA CYS A 140 -2.61 -6.82 3.08
C CYS A 140 -1.34 -7.46 3.62
N LEU A 141 -0.32 -7.65 2.81
CA LEU A 141 0.86 -8.44 3.18
C LEU A 141 2.17 -7.70 2.99
N ILE A 142 2.19 -6.60 2.26
CA ILE A 142 3.43 -5.89 1.92
C ILE A 142 3.19 -4.38 1.95
N THR A 143 3.11 -3.85 3.14
CA THR A 143 3.46 -2.51 3.64
C THR A 143 3.04 -1.22 2.90
N ASN A 144 2.57 -1.22 1.67
CA ASN A 144 2.30 0.03 0.96
C ASN A 144 0.92 0.02 0.28
N SER A 145 -0.09 0.55 0.97
CA SER A 145 -1.32 0.94 0.27
C SER A 145 -1.09 2.27 -0.49
N PRO A 146 -1.72 2.51 -1.64
CA PRO A 146 -1.63 3.80 -2.33
C PRO A 146 -2.01 4.99 -1.45
N ILE A 147 -3.00 4.82 -0.58
CA ILE A 147 -3.40 5.86 0.38
C ILE A 147 -2.27 6.14 1.37
N LEU A 148 -1.61 5.11 1.92
CA LEU A 148 -0.46 5.29 2.81
C LEU A 148 0.69 5.97 2.07
N SER A 149 0.95 5.59 0.82
CA SER A 149 1.98 6.23 0.01
C SER A 149 1.72 7.73 -0.18
N ILE A 150 0.47 8.12 -0.46
CA ILE A 150 0.09 9.53 -0.55
C ILE A 150 0.31 10.23 0.81
N PHE A 151 -0.11 9.61 1.90
CA PHE A 151 0.09 10.12 3.24
C PHE A 151 1.58 10.33 3.56
N MET A 152 2.43 9.34 3.26
CA MET A 152 3.88 9.42 3.48
C MET A 152 4.59 10.44 2.57
N ILE A 153 4.02 10.77 1.41
CA ILE A 153 4.55 11.84 0.54
C ILE A 153 4.17 13.21 1.08
N VAL A 154 2.94 13.38 1.54
CA VAL A 154 2.37 14.70 1.92
C VAL A 154 2.76 15.12 3.33
N LEU A 155 2.71 14.19 4.28
CA LEU A 155 2.90 14.47 5.70
C LEU A 155 4.23 15.18 6.02
N PRO A 156 5.40 14.73 5.51
CA PRO A 156 6.67 15.39 5.79
C PRO A 156 6.83 16.78 5.18
N ARG A 157 5.90 17.17 4.31
CA ARG A 157 5.89 18.51 3.71
C ARG A 157 5.00 19.51 4.45
N LEU A 158 4.04 19.00 5.21
CA LEU A 158 3.07 19.82 5.94
C LEU A 158 3.44 20.00 7.42
N LEU A 159 4.18 19.07 8.00
CA LEU A 159 4.47 19.01 9.43
C LEU A 159 5.98 19.11 9.71
N THR A 160 6.32 19.55 10.90
CA THR A 160 7.69 19.44 11.43
C THR A 160 7.98 18.02 11.92
N ALA A 161 9.26 17.67 12.14
CA ALA A 161 9.63 16.34 12.63
C ALA A 161 8.90 15.97 13.94
N LYS A 162 8.80 16.90 14.88
CA LYS A 162 8.08 16.67 16.15
C LYS A 162 6.59 16.40 15.93
N GLN A 163 5.94 17.14 15.03
CA GLN A 163 4.51 16.97 14.73
C GLN A 163 4.24 15.70 13.92
N ALA A 164 5.20 15.30 13.06
CA ALA A 164 5.04 14.15 12.17
C ALA A 164 5.32 12.81 12.86
N PHE A 165 6.08 12.79 13.98
CA PHE A 165 6.50 11.55 14.63
C PHE A 165 5.34 10.61 14.96
N MET A 166 4.36 11.07 15.72
CA MET A 166 3.21 10.24 16.10
C MET A 166 2.39 9.79 14.87
N PRO A 167 2.01 10.66 13.93
CA PRO A 167 1.37 10.24 12.69
C PRO A 167 2.17 9.24 11.87
N LEU A 168 3.50 9.34 11.82
CA LEU A 168 4.35 8.37 11.12
C LEU A 168 4.35 7.00 11.81
N CYS A 169 4.47 6.97 13.14
CA CYS A 169 4.43 5.73 13.91
C CYS A 169 3.07 5.03 13.83
N TYR A 170 1.98 5.79 13.97
CA TYR A 170 0.63 5.22 13.98
C TYR A 170 0.01 5.06 12.59
N GLY A 171 0.50 5.77 11.58
CA GLY A 171 -0.04 5.72 10.22
C GLY A 171 0.01 4.31 9.61
N SER A 172 1.11 3.59 9.80
CA SER A 172 1.25 2.19 9.36
C SER A 172 0.30 1.26 10.10
N THR A 173 0.17 1.42 11.42
CA THR A 173 -0.75 0.64 12.24
C THR A 173 -2.21 0.88 11.87
N LEU A 174 -2.58 2.15 11.65
CA LEU A 174 -3.93 2.51 11.22
C LEU A 174 -4.27 1.91 9.84
N THR A 175 -3.33 1.91 8.91
CA THR A 175 -3.55 1.27 7.59
C THR A 175 -3.72 -0.23 7.72
N LEU A 176 -2.95 -0.93 8.56
CA LEU A 176 -3.13 -2.36 8.81
C LEU A 176 -4.52 -2.67 9.40
N ILE A 177 -5.00 -1.85 10.34
CA ILE A 177 -6.35 -1.99 10.90
C ILE A 177 -7.41 -1.80 9.82
N LEU A 178 -7.29 -0.75 8.99
CA LEU A 178 -8.21 -0.51 7.90
C LEU A 178 -8.23 -1.67 6.89
N GLU A 179 -7.08 -2.20 6.51
CA GLU A 179 -6.97 -3.38 5.64
C GLU A 179 -7.61 -4.62 6.26
N GLY A 180 -7.43 -4.84 7.56
CA GLY A 180 -8.12 -5.88 8.32
C GLY A 180 -9.64 -5.73 8.24
N VAL A 181 -10.17 -4.52 8.40
CA VAL A 181 -11.60 -4.22 8.25
C VAL A 181 -12.08 -4.51 6.82
N PHE A 182 -11.30 -4.14 5.80
CA PHE A 182 -11.63 -4.44 4.39
C PHE A 182 -11.73 -5.95 4.12
N LEU A 183 -10.79 -6.73 4.67
CA LEU A 183 -10.80 -8.19 4.57
C LEU A 183 -11.99 -8.81 5.31
N CYS A 184 -12.23 -8.42 6.53
CA CYS A 184 -13.39 -8.87 7.30
C CYS A 184 -14.68 -8.60 6.53
N TYR A 185 -14.86 -7.37 6.04
CA TYR A 185 -16.02 -7.03 5.24
C TYR A 185 -16.19 -7.95 4.02
N PHE A 186 -15.11 -8.26 3.30
CA PHE A 186 -15.15 -9.17 2.15
C PHE A 186 -15.59 -10.58 2.53
N PHE A 187 -15.06 -11.14 3.63
CA PHE A 187 -15.40 -12.50 4.05
C PHE A 187 -16.83 -12.62 4.58
N PHE A 188 -17.29 -11.62 5.33
CA PHE A 188 -18.66 -11.62 5.89
C PHE A 188 -19.72 -11.20 4.88
N ASN A 189 -19.38 -10.47 3.82
CA ASN A 189 -20.35 -10.04 2.82
C ASN A 189 -20.80 -11.23 1.95
N LYS A 190 -22.09 -11.59 2.06
CA LYS A 190 -22.72 -12.69 1.28
C LYS A 190 -22.58 -12.51 -0.24
N LYS A 191 -22.60 -11.26 -0.74
CA LYS A 191 -22.45 -10.92 -2.17
C LYS A 191 -21.01 -11.03 -2.67
N GLY A 192 -20.03 -11.26 -1.79
CA GLY A 192 -18.62 -11.33 -2.13
C GLY A 192 -18.08 -10.00 -2.71
N MET A 193 -18.70 -8.87 -2.41
CA MET A 193 -18.23 -7.55 -2.78
C MET A 193 -17.27 -7.04 -1.71
N THR A 194 -16.19 -6.39 -2.12
CA THR A 194 -15.29 -5.67 -1.22
C THR A 194 -15.79 -4.23 -0.98
N LEU A 195 -15.27 -3.58 0.06
CA LEU A 195 -15.56 -2.16 0.28
C LEU A 195 -15.06 -1.29 -0.89
N GLN A 196 -13.93 -1.67 -1.50
CA GLN A 196 -13.38 -1.04 -2.72
C GLN A 196 -14.37 -1.13 -3.89
N ASP A 197 -15.05 -2.28 -4.06
CA ASP A 197 -16.10 -2.44 -5.07
C ASP A 197 -17.25 -1.46 -4.83
N TYR A 198 -17.55 -1.21 -3.56
CA TYR A 198 -18.63 -0.31 -3.17
C TYR A 198 -18.27 1.15 -3.47
N LEU A 199 -17.11 1.60 -3.05
CA LEU A 199 -16.61 2.97 -3.22
C LEU A 199 -16.37 3.32 -4.69
N SER A 200 -15.86 2.38 -5.48
CA SER A 200 -15.60 2.58 -6.91
C SER A 200 -16.81 2.31 -7.82
N ASN A 201 -17.96 1.96 -7.26
CA ASN A 201 -19.16 1.57 -8.00
C ASN A 201 -18.91 0.43 -9.01
N THR A 202 -18.09 -0.55 -8.60
CA THR A 202 -17.72 -1.72 -9.41
C THR A 202 -18.21 -3.02 -8.77
N LYS A 203 -18.10 -4.10 -9.52
CA LYS A 203 -18.24 -5.47 -9.05
C LYS A 203 -17.35 -6.40 -9.86
N VAL A 204 -16.93 -7.51 -9.26
CA VAL A 204 -16.19 -8.56 -9.95
C VAL A 204 -17.15 -9.65 -10.38
N LEU A 205 -17.13 -10.00 -11.66
CA LEU A 205 -17.95 -11.06 -12.24
C LEU A 205 -17.11 -12.32 -12.43
N ASP A 206 -17.75 -13.46 -12.27
CA ASP A 206 -17.21 -14.77 -12.61
C ASP A 206 -17.55 -15.10 -14.07
N LEU A 207 -16.54 -15.30 -14.92
CA LEU A 207 -16.70 -15.64 -16.33
C LEU A 207 -16.82 -17.17 -16.57
N LYS A 208 -16.80 -17.98 -15.51
CA LYS A 208 -17.01 -19.43 -15.59
C LYS A 208 -18.49 -19.84 -15.53
N LYS A 209 -19.38 -18.86 -15.34
CA LYS A 209 -20.83 -19.08 -15.34
C LYS A 209 -21.41 -18.83 -16.70
#